data_6d03ebbfc916112e6f69d03ad0b018f9
#
_entry.id   6d03ebbfc916112e6f69d03ad0b018f9
#
_cell.length_a   1.000
_cell.length_b   1.000
_cell.length_c   1.000
_cell.angle_alpha   90.00
_cell.angle_beta   90.00
_cell.angle_gamma   90.00
#
_symmetry.space_group_name_H-M   'P 1'
#
loop_
_entity.id
_entity.type
_entity.pdbx_description
1 polymer ?
#
loop_
_entity_poly.entity_id
_entity_poly.type
_entity_poly.pdbx_seq_one_letter_code
_entity_poly.pdbx_strand_id
1 'polypeptide(L)'
;MIKAGIIGATGYAGNEIVRLLLGHKDVEIKWFGSRSYIDQQYADIYQNFFKLVDAKCMDDNMAALADEVDVIFTATPQGLCASLINEEILSKCKVIDLSADFRIKDVKKYEKWYGIEHKAPQFIDEAVYGLCEINREDIKKARLIANPGCYPTCSTLSIYPLLKEGLIDPNTIIIDAKSGTSGAGRGAKVPNLYCEVNESIKAYGVATHRHTPEIEDQLGYACGQEVLINFTTHLVPMNRGILVTAYASLTRDVTYEEVKAAYDKYYKDEFFVRVLNKDVCPQTRNVEGSNFVDVNFKIDPRTKRVIMMGAIDNLVKGAAGQAVQNMNLMFGFDENEGLKQIPMCP
;
A
#
# COMPACT_ATOMS: atom_id res chain seq x y z
N MET A 1 14.53 -11.00 -18.68
CA MET A 1 13.36 -11.19 -17.82
C MET A 1 13.86 -11.51 -16.42
N ILE A 2 13.37 -10.84 -15.41
CA ILE A 2 13.61 -11.20 -14.01
C ILE A 2 12.62 -12.28 -13.57
N LYS A 3 13.05 -13.10 -12.64
CA LYS A 3 12.24 -14.17 -12.07
C LYS A 3 11.65 -13.72 -10.74
N ALA A 4 10.34 -13.85 -10.59
CA ALA A 4 9.62 -13.48 -9.38
C ALA A 4 9.05 -14.68 -8.65
N GLY A 5 9.14 -14.67 -7.33
CA GLY A 5 8.45 -15.59 -6.46
C GLY A 5 7.46 -14.85 -5.54
N ILE A 6 6.32 -15.45 -5.25
CA ILE A 6 5.28 -14.86 -4.43
C ILE A 6 4.96 -15.79 -3.29
N ILE A 7 5.32 -15.43 -2.07
CA ILE A 7 4.88 -16.12 -0.84
C ILE A 7 3.52 -15.54 -0.44
N GLY A 8 2.51 -16.40 -0.27
CA GLY A 8 1.13 -15.99 -0.03
C GLY A 8 0.35 -15.67 -1.31
N ALA A 9 0.70 -16.29 -2.44
CA ALA A 9 0.08 -16.07 -3.76
C ALA A 9 -1.43 -16.28 -3.79
N THR A 10 -1.99 -17.08 -2.87
CA THR A 10 -3.43 -17.37 -2.78
C THR A 10 -4.22 -16.44 -1.86
N GLY A 11 -3.59 -15.44 -1.25
CA GLY A 11 -4.26 -14.31 -0.61
C GLY A 11 -4.71 -13.27 -1.65
N TYR A 12 -5.56 -12.30 -1.26
CA TYR A 12 -6.02 -11.27 -2.22
C TYR A 12 -4.89 -10.41 -2.77
N ALA A 13 -3.96 -9.96 -1.92
CA ALA A 13 -2.80 -9.18 -2.38
C ALA A 13 -1.87 -10.02 -3.25
N GLY A 14 -1.57 -11.28 -2.87
CA GLY A 14 -0.75 -12.18 -3.68
C GLY A 14 -1.38 -12.49 -5.04
N ASN A 15 -2.69 -12.76 -5.06
CA ASN A 15 -3.44 -12.96 -6.31
C ASN A 15 -3.39 -11.73 -7.22
N GLU A 16 -3.45 -10.54 -6.64
CA GLU A 16 -3.34 -9.29 -7.39
C GLU A 16 -1.92 -9.07 -7.94
N ILE A 17 -0.86 -9.46 -7.19
CA ILE A 17 0.52 -9.47 -7.71
C ILE A 17 0.62 -10.39 -8.92
N VAL A 18 0.07 -11.62 -8.84
CA VAL A 18 0.02 -12.54 -9.99
C VAL A 18 -0.64 -11.89 -11.19
N ARG A 19 -1.82 -11.26 -11.01
CA ARG A 19 -2.54 -10.59 -12.09
C ARG A 19 -1.71 -9.50 -12.78
N LEU A 20 -1.02 -8.69 -12.00
CA LEU A 20 -0.20 -7.59 -12.52
C LEU A 20 1.05 -8.11 -13.22
N LEU A 21 1.76 -9.07 -12.62
CA LEU A 21 3.00 -9.63 -13.19
C LEU A 21 2.76 -10.41 -14.47
N LEU A 22 1.61 -11.06 -14.65
CA LEU A 22 1.25 -11.70 -15.92
C LEU A 22 1.14 -10.70 -17.09
N GLY A 23 0.87 -9.44 -16.79
CA GLY A 23 0.87 -8.36 -17.79
C GLY A 23 2.23 -7.65 -17.95
N HIS A 24 3.26 -8.07 -17.21
CA HIS A 24 4.58 -7.44 -17.22
C HIS A 24 5.52 -8.15 -18.20
N LYS A 25 5.99 -7.47 -19.25
CA LYS A 25 6.77 -8.09 -20.35
C LYS A 25 8.16 -8.61 -19.93
N ASP A 26 8.73 -8.08 -18.85
CA ASP A 26 10.10 -8.36 -18.42
C ASP A 26 10.19 -9.22 -17.16
N VAL A 27 9.05 -9.81 -16.70
CA VAL A 27 8.96 -10.63 -15.48
C VAL A 27 8.37 -12.01 -15.80
N GLU A 28 8.94 -13.04 -15.19
CA GLU A 28 8.42 -14.41 -15.19
C GLU A 28 8.12 -14.84 -13.76
N ILE A 29 6.89 -15.31 -13.48
CA ILE A 29 6.55 -15.85 -12.16
C ILE A 29 7.01 -17.32 -12.10
N LYS A 30 7.95 -17.61 -11.19
CA LYS A 30 8.50 -18.95 -10.99
C LYS A 30 7.86 -19.70 -9.82
N TRP A 31 7.33 -19.00 -8.83
CA TRP A 31 6.90 -19.60 -7.58
C TRP A 31 5.57 -19.00 -7.09
N PHE A 32 4.58 -19.85 -6.90
CA PHE A 32 3.26 -19.52 -6.39
C PHE A 32 3.12 -20.10 -4.98
N GLY A 33 3.73 -19.48 -3.97
CA GLY A 33 3.77 -19.97 -2.59
C GLY A 33 2.42 -19.91 -1.91
N SER A 34 2.01 -21.01 -1.29
CA SER A 34 0.78 -21.10 -0.51
C SER A 34 0.84 -22.24 0.51
N ARG A 35 0.55 -21.95 1.77
CA ARG A 35 0.47 -22.96 2.83
C ARG A 35 -0.75 -23.86 2.74
N SER A 36 -1.85 -23.34 2.21
CA SER A 36 -3.15 -24.01 2.23
C SER A 36 -3.43 -24.87 0.98
N TYR A 37 -2.66 -24.66 -0.09
CA TYR A 37 -2.95 -25.22 -1.41
C TYR A 37 -1.73 -25.85 -2.10
N ILE A 38 -0.75 -26.35 -1.33
CA ILE A 38 0.45 -27.00 -1.87
C ILE A 38 0.01 -28.11 -2.84
N ASP A 39 0.70 -28.24 -3.99
CA ASP A 39 0.46 -29.19 -5.09
C ASP A 39 -0.86 -29.01 -5.86
N GLN A 40 -1.73 -28.07 -5.48
CA GLN A 40 -2.94 -27.77 -6.25
C GLN A 40 -2.63 -26.81 -7.39
N GLN A 41 -3.32 -26.96 -8.51
CA GLN A 41 -3.21 -26.03 -9.64
C GLN A 41 -3.71 -24.65 -9.22
N TYR A 42 -2.92 -23.60 -9.49
CA TYR A 42 -3.28 -22.23 -9.12
C TYR A 42 -4.59 -21.78 -9.78
N ALA A 43 -4.79 -22.17 -11.05
CA ALA A 43 -6.00 -21.86 -11.80
C ALA A 43 -7.26 -22.58 -11.27
N ASP A 44 -7.13 -23.68 -10.52
CA ASP A 44 -8.28 -24.34 -9.87
C ASP A 44 -8.75 -23.55 -8.65
N ILE A 45 -7.84 -22.81 -8.00
CA ILE A 45 -8.17 -21.93 -6.86
C ILE A 45 -8.78 -20.62 -7.34
N TYR A 46 -8.27 -20.11 -8.45
CA TYR A 46 -8.65 -18.86 -9.07
C TYR A 46 -8.97 -19.05 -10.56
N GLN A 47 -10.21 -19.37 -10.86
CA GLN A 47 -10.70 -19.72 -12.21
C GLN A 47 -10.49 -18.63 -13.27
N ASN A 48 -10.33 -17.37 -12.86
CA ASN A 48 -9.99 -16.28 -13.78
C ASN A 48 -8.61 -16.42 -14.43
N PHE A 49 -7.75 -17.30 -13.92
CA PHE A 49 -6.46 -17.64 -14.52
C PHE A 49 -6.49 -18.94 -15.34
N PHE A 50 -7.65 -19.52 -15.53
CA PHE A 50 -7.78 -20.74 -16.35
C PHE A 50 -7.20 -20.51 -17.76
N LYS A 51 -6.35 -21.41 -18.22
CA LYS A 51 -5.53 -21.32 -19.45
C LYS A 51 -4.48 -20.21 -19.48
N LEU A 52 -4.37 -19.37 -18.45
CA LEU A 52 -3.35 -18.32 -18.35
C LEU A 52 -2.19 -18.74 -17.45
N VAL A 53 -2.46 -19.52 -16.41
CA VAL A 53 -1.47 -20.01 -15.46
C VAL A 53 -1.58 -21.54 -15.39
N ASP A 54 -0.54 -22.22 -15.86
CA ASP A 54 -0.38 -23.66 -15.71
C ASP A 54 0.75 -23.93 -14.71
N ALA A 55 0.49 -23.67 -13.44
CA ALA A 55 1.43 -23.86 -12.34
C ALA A 55 0.74 -24.36 -11.09
N LYS A 56 1.44 -25.21 -10.34
CA LYS A 56 0.99 -25.65 -9.01
C LYS A 56 1.45 -24.69 -7.92
N CYS A 57 0.67 -24.62 -6.87
CA CYS A 57 1.10 -23.94 -5.65
C CYS A 57 2.23 -24.73 -4.97
N MET A 58 3.20 -24.00 -4.48
CA MET A 58 4.38 -24.49 -3.77
C MET A 58 4.32 -24.05 -2.30
N ASP A 59 5.24 -24.55 -1.49
CA ASP A 59 5.34 -24.14 -0.09
C ASP A 59 5.91 -22.70 0.09
N ASP A 60 6.13 -22.28 1.33
CA ASP A 60 6.69 -20.99 1.69
C ASP A 60 8.19 -21.04 2.01
N ASN A 61 8.93 -22.01 1.45
CA ASN A 61 10.36 -22.17 1.71
C ASN A 61 11.16 -21.03 1.05
N MET A 62 11.28 -19.93 1.75
CA MET A 62 11.93 -18.72 1.26
C MET A 62 13.42 -18.92 0.94
N ALA A 63 14.10 -19.82 1.66
CA ALA A 63 15.51 -20.12 1.41
C ALA A 63 15.70 -20.83 0.05
N ALA A 64 14.89 -21.86 -0.23
CA ALA A 64 14.92 -22.53 -1.54
C ALA A 64 14.50 -21.57 -2.67
N LEU A 65 13.47 -20.77 -2.44
CA LEU A 65 12.99 -19.79 -3.40
C LEU A 65 14.07 -18.75 -3.77
N ALA A 66 14.88 -18.31 -2.82
CA ALA A 66 15.93 -17.33 -3.04
C ALA A 66 17.04 -17.80 -4.00
N ASP A 67 17.19 -19.11 -4.20
CA ASP A 67 18.13 -19.69 -5.19
C ASP A 67 17.58 -19.66 -6.62
N GLU A 68 16.27 -19.49 -6.79
CA GLU A 68 15.58 -19.63 -8.07
C GLU A 68 15.09 -18.33 -8.68
N VAL A 69 15.00 -17.25 -7.88
CA VAL A 69 14.37 -15.98 -8.28
C VAL A 69 15.23 -14.75 -7.99
N ASP A 70 14.95 -13.68 -8.70
CA ASP A 70 15.62 -12.39 -8.53
C ASP A 70 14.90 -11.50 -7.49
N VAL A 71 13.58 -11.72 -7.30
CA VAL A 71 12.74 -11.00 -6.35
C VAL A 71 11.70 -11.89 -5.69
N ILE A 72 11.51 -11.71 -4.39
CA ILE A 72 10.45 -12.35 -3.61
C ILE A 72 9.46 -11.29 -3.12
N PHE A 73 8.18 -11.50 -3.41
CA PHE A 73 7.08 -10.76 -2.80
C PHE A 73 6.52 -11.57 -1.64
N THR A 74 6.43 -10.97 -0.45
CA THR A 74 5.80 -11.60 0.71
C THR A 74 4.43 -10.95 0.98
N ALA A 75 3.36 -11.61 0.51
CA ALA A 75 1.97 -11.20 0.74
C ALA A 75 1.35 -12.00 1.90
N THR A 76 1.95 -11.88 3.08
CA THR A 76 1.75 -12.76 4.23
C THR A 76 1.21 -12.00 5.46
N PRO A 77 0.67 -12.71 6.47
CA PRO A 77 0.39 -12.09 7.77
C PRO A 77 1.66 -11.51 8.42
N GLN A 78 1.46 -10.52 9.28
CA GLN A 78 2.53 -9.88 10.05
C GLN A 78 3.33 -10.89 10.88
N GLY A 79 4.64 -10.69 10.99
CA GLY A 79 5.58 -11.53 11.68
C GLY A 79 6.16 -12.67 10.83
N LEU A 80 5.53 -13.00 9.69
CA LEU A 80 6.01 -14.12 8.88
C LEU A 80 7.24 -13.76 8.04
N CYS A 81 7.24 -12.64 7.34
CA CYS A 81 8.40 -12.21 6.57
C CYS A 81 9.62 -12.05 7.49
N ALA A 82 9.46 -11.38 8.64
CA ALA A 82 10.51 -11.23 9.63
C ALA A 82 11.02 -12.57 10.20
N SER A 83 10.20 -13.62 10.23
CA SER A 83 10.62 -14.94 10.68
C SER A 83 11.38 -15.77 9.63
N LEU A 84 11.27 -15.43 8.37
CA LEU A 84 11.86 -16.16 7.24
C LEU A 84 13.12 -15.49 6.70
N ILE A 85 13.19 -14.16 6.73
CA ILE A 85 14.26 -13.38 6.13
C ILE A 85 15.57 -13.52 6.91
N ASN A 86 16.69 -13.60 6.19
CA ASN A 86 18.03 -13.57 6.73
C ASN A 86 19.02 -12.99 5.72
N GLU A 87 20.28 -12.82 6.11
CA GLU A 87 21.31 -12.24 5.27
C GLU A 87 21.62 -13.09 4.02
N GLU A 88 21.54 -14.41 4.15
CA GLU A 88 21.75 -15.31 3.02
C GLU A 88 20.72 -15.07 1.90
N ILE A 89 19.43 -14.96 2.26
CA ILE A 89 18.34 -14.64 1.32
C ILE A 89 18.58 -13.30 0.65
N LEU A 90 18.87 -12.25 1.45
CA LEU A 90 19.09 -10.89 0.93
C LEU A 90 20.36 -10.75 0.09
N SER A 91 21.31 -11.67 0.22
CA SER A 91 22.50 -11.72 -0.63
C SER A 91 22.22 -12.32 -2.03
N LYS A 92 21.14 -13.12 -2.17
CA LYS A 92 20.77 -13.83 -3.39
C LYS A 92 19.69 -13.11 -4.20
N CYS A 93 18.68 -12.56 -3.54
CA CYS A 93 17.53 -11.92 -4.19
C CYS A 93 17.04 -10.69 -3.42
N LYS A 94 16.25 -9.86 -4.09
CA LYS A 94 15.55 -8.74 -3.47
C LYS A 94 14.25 -9.18 -2.84
N VAL A 95 13.83 -8.50 -1.75
CA VAL A 95 12.59 -8.85 -1.04
C VAL A 95 11.69 -7.62 -0.95
N ILE A 96 10.42 -7.78 -1.29
CA ILE A 96 9.37 -6.76 -1.15
C ILE A 96 8.32 -7.31 -0.20
N ASP A 97 8.30 -6.77 1.02
CA ASP A 97 7.39 -7.20 2.07
C ASP A 97 6.12 -6.37 2.09
N LEU A 98 4.97 -7.01 1.87
CA LEU A 98 3.65 -6.38 1.96
C LEU A 98 3.07 -6.47 3.38
N SER A 99 3.73 -7.16 4.31
CA SER A 99 3.36 -7.13 5.72
C SER A 99 3.79 -5.81 6.38
N ALA A 100 3.59 -5.68 7.67
CA ALA A 100 4.00 -4.49 8.39
C ALA A 100 5.39 -4.61 9.05
N ASP A 101 6.08 -5.73 8.85
CA ASP A 101 7.23 -6.12 9.65
C ASP A 101 8.38 -5.10 9.61
N PHE A 102 8.55 -4.40 8.49
CA PHE A 102 9.66 -3.44 8.31
C PHE A 102 9.23 -1.99 8.12
N ARG A 103 7.93 -1.66 8.31
CA ARG A 103 7.40 -0.30 8.05
C ARG A 103 7.70 0.69 9.16
N ILE A 104 7.78 0.22 10.41
CA ILE A 104 7.96 1.03 11.62
C ILE A 104 9.38 0.86 12.12
N LYS A 105 10.15 1.95 12.16
CA LYS A 105 11.56 1.90 12.56
C LYS A 105 11.77 1.60 14.05
N ASP A 106 10.83 1.99 14.91
CA ASP A 106 10.87 1.68 16.33
C ASP A 106 10.27 0.29 16.61
N VAL A 107 11.12 -0.67 16.96
CA VAL A 107 10.74 -2.06 17.30
C VAL A 107 9.69 -2.11 18.41
N LYS A 108 9.85 -1.29 19.46
CA LYS A 108 8.90 -1.29 20.59
C LYS A 108 7.53 -0.74 20.17
N LYS A 109 7.52 0.27 19.30
CA LYS A 109 6.29 0.80 18.70
C LYS A 109 5.61 -0.28 17.86
N TYR A 110 6.35 -1.00 17.01
CA TYR A 110 5.83 -2.13 16.23
C TYR A 110 5.21 -3.20 17.15
N GLU A 111 5.98 -3.70 18.14
CA GLU A 111 5.53 -4.75 19.06
C GLU A 111 4.28 -4.33 19.85
N LYS A 112 4.24 -3.07 20.28
CA LYS A 112 3.07 -2.51 20.99
C LYS A 112 1.81 -2.53 20.14
N TRP A 113 1.91 -2.11 18.87
CA TRP A 113 0.75 -1.96 17.98
C TRP A 113 0.31 -3.26 17.31
N TYR A 114 1.24 -4.18 17.06
CA TYR A 114 0.96 -5.46 16.41
C TYR A 114 0.77 -6.62 17.41
N GLY A 115 1.22 -6.46 18.65
CA GLY A 115 1.09 -7.47 19.72
C GLY A 115 1.93 -8.72 19.49
N ILE A 116 2.99 -8.61 18.69
CA ILE A 116 3.93 -9.70 18.36
C ILE A 116 5.37 -9.21 18.49
N GLU A 117 6.28 -10.12 18.85
CA GLU A 117 7.71 -9.87 18.88
C GLU A 117 8.27 -9.75 17.46
N HIS A 118 9.12 -8.76 17.21
CA HIS A 118 9.79 -8.60 15.92
C HIS A 118 10.94 -9.61 15.78
N LYS A 119 10.89 -10.49 14.76
CA LYS A 119 11.84 -11.60 14.62
C LYS A 119 13.12 -11.26 13.85
N ALA A 120 13.19 -10.11 13.19
CA ALA A 120 14.35 -9.67 12.41
C ALA A 120 14.64 -8.17 12.57
N PRO A 121 14.81 -7.66 13.82
CA PRO A 121 15.01 -6.24 14.08
C PRO A 121 16.27 -5.67 13.42
N GLN A 122 17.28 -6.52 13.15
CA GLN A 122 18.54 -6.12 12.50
C GLN A 122 18.36 -5.60 11.06
N PHE A 123 17.24 -5.90 10.40
CA PHE A 123 16.96 -5.45 9.02
C PHE A 123 16.06 -4.22 8.95
N ILE A 124 15.52 -3.73 10.07
CA ILE A 124 14.59 -2.60 10.09
C ILE A 124 15.23 -1.32 9.55
N ASP A 125 16.47 -1.03 9.93
CA ASP A 125 17.16 0.18 9.48
C ASP A 125 17.51 0.14 8.00
N GLU A 126 17.81 -1.05 7.48
CA GLU A 126 18.10 -1.27 6.07
C GLU A 126 16.85 -1.18 5.18
N ALA A 127 15.71 -1.65 5.69
CA ALA A 127 14.48 -1.68 4.93
C ALA A 127 14.06 -0.28 4.47
N VAL A 128 13.82 -0.12 3.18
CA VAL A 128 13.34 1.15 2.62
C VAL A 128 11.81 1.13 2.56
N TYR A 129 11.18 2.19 3.06
CA TYR A 129 9.73 2.36 2.95
C TYR A 129 9.32 2.62 1.51
N GLY A 130 8.56 1.71 0.93
CA GLY A 130 8.29 1.60 -0.49
C GLY A 130 7.18 2.51 -1.02
N LEU A 131 7.08 3.77 -0.56
CA LEU A 131 6.21 4.78 -1.18
C LEU A 131 7.01 5.49 -2.27
N CYS A 132 6.82 5.05 -3.52
CA CYS A 132 7.66 5.41 -4.67
C CYS A 132 7.75 6.91 -4.92
N GLU A 133 6.66 7.64 -4.77
CA GLU A 133 6.57 9.07 -5.00
C GLU A 133 7.41 9.90 -4.01
N ILE A 134 7.78 9.30 -2.87
CA ILE A 134 8.54 10.00 -1.81
C ILE A 134 9.98 9.46 -1.72
N ASN A 135 10.18 8.14 -1.88
CA ASN A 135 11.44 7.47 -1.57
C ASN A 135 12.13 6.86 -2.80
N ARG A 136 11.83 7.34 -4.02
CA ARG A 136 12.27 6.76 -5.30
C ARG A 136 13.75 6.43 -5.34
N GLU A 137 14.63 7.36 -4.96
CA GLU A 137 16.07 7.16 -5.09
C GLU A 137 16.66 6.13 -4.11
N ASP A 138 16.03 5.97 -2.94
CA ASP A 138 16.41 4.96 -1.97
C ASP A 138 15.89 3.58 -2.38
N ILE A 139 14.68 3.50 -2.94
CA ILE A 139 14.07 2.27 -3.47
C ILE A 139 14.95 1.67 -4.57
N LYS A 140 15.50 2.47 -5.48
CA LYS A 140 16.39 2.00 -6.56
C LYS A 140 17.61 1.23 -6.04
N LYS A 141 18.07 1.52 -4.83
CA LYS A 141 19.28 0.95 -4.21
C LYS A 141 18.95 -0.18 -3.23
N ALA A 142 17.68 -0.33 -2.86
CA ALA A 142 17.26 -1.25 -1.82
C ALA A 142 17.35 -2.71 -2.24
N ARG A 143 17.60 -3.59 -1.29
CA ARG A 143 17.42 -5.05 -1.40
C ARG A 143 16.23 -5.54 -0.57
N LEU A 144 15.75 -4.73 0.38
CA LEU A 144 14.56 -4.99 1.19
C LEU A 144 13.62 -3.77 1.17
N ILE A 145 12.39 -3.99 0.73
CA ILE A 145 11.33 -2.97 0.71
C ILE A 145 10.26 -3.30 1.74
N ALA A 146 9.94 -2.33 2.57
CA ALA A 146 8.73 -2.30 3.38
C ALA A 146 7.60 -1.65 2.56
N ASN A 147 6.80 -2.47 1.88
CA ASN A 147 5.71 -1.96 1.04
C ASN A 147 4.61 -1.33 1.91
N PRO A 148 4.14 -0.10 1.62
CA PRO A 148 3.18 0.62 2.43
C PRO A 148 1.85 -0.11 2.66
N GLY A 149 1.19 0.18 3.77
CA GLY A 149 -0.20 -0.20 3.98
C GLY A 149 -1.15 0.61 3.07
N CYS A 150 -2.34 0.07 2.81
CA CYS A 150 -3.28 0.70 1.89
C CYS A 150 -3.80 2.07 2.39
N TYR A 151 -4.18 2.18 3.65
CA TYR A 151 -4.55 3.47 4.24
C TYR A 151 -3.38 4.45 4.34
N PRO A 152 -2.18 4.03 4.78
CA PRO A 152 -0.99 4.90 4.77
C PRO A 152 -0.67 5.46 3.40
N THR A 153 -0.72 4.66 2.34
CA THR A 153 -0.50 5.13 0.97
C THR A 153 -1.46 6.26 0.60
N CYS A 154 -2.76 6.04 0.76
CA CYS A 154 -3.76 7.04 0.40
C CYS A 154 -3.67 8.29 1.28
N SER A 155 -3.54 8.12 2.60
CA SER A 155 -3.50 9.22 3.56
C SER A 155 -2.25 10.07 3.38
N THR A 156 -1.09 9.43 3.28
CA THR A 156 0.18 10.15 3.11
C THR A 156 0.19 10.95 1.82
N LEU A 157 -0.15 10.33 0.68
CA LEU A 157 -0.17 11.04 -0.60
C LEU A 157 -1.19 12.19 -0.64
N SER A 158 -2.29 12.09 0.12
CA SER A 158 -3.26 13.19 0.22
C SER A 158 -2.77 14.37 1.05
N ILE A 159 -1.97 14.13 2.09
CA ILE A 159 -1.60 15.12 3.11
C ILE A 159 -0.19 15.68 2.88
N TYR A 160 0.74 14.86 2.40
CA TYR A 160 2.17 15.12 2.29
C TYR A 160 2.52 16.51 1.73
N PRO A 161 1.96 16.97 0.59
CA PRO A 161 2.36 18.24 0.01
C PRO A 161 2.13 19.42 0.95
N LEU A 162 0.99 19.47 1.60
CA LEU A 162 0.62 20.59 2.47
C LEU A 162 1.40 20.59 3.78
N LEU A 163 1.65 19.41 4.30
CA LEU A 163 2.44 19.23 5.52
C LEU A 163 3.91 19.59 5.26
N LYS A 164 4.48 19.13 4.13
CA LYS A 164 5.86 19.40 3.73
C LYS A 164 6.14 20.87 3.48
N GLU A 165 5.14 21.61 2.95
CA GLU A 165 5.23 23.06 2.72
C GLU A 165 4.83 23.90 3.97
N GLY A 166 4.52 23.25 5.10
CA GLY A 166 4.16 23.94 6.34
C GLY A 166 2.83 24.71 6.26
N LEU A 167 1.94 24.34 5.35
CA LEU A 167 0.65 25.01 5.15
C LEU A 167 -0.42 24.55 6.15
N ILE A 168 -0.22 23.42 6.81
CA ILE A 168 -1.14 22.85 7.79
C ILE A 168 -0.45 22.61 9.13
N ASP A 169 -1.21 22.75 10.23
CA ASP A 169 -0.75 22.42 11.58
C ASP A 169 -0.81 20.90 11.79
N PRO A 170 0.34 20.22 11.98
CA PRO A 170 0.42 18.76 12.14
C PRO A 170 -0.35 18.24 13.37
N ASN A 171 -0.58 19.08 14.39
CA ASN A 171 -1.29 18.69 15.61
C ASN A 171 -2.82 18.66 15.45
N THR A 172 -3.33 19.08 14.30
CA THR A 172 -4.77 19.20 14.04
C THR A 172 -5.27 18.21 12.98
N ILE A 173 -4.42 17.26 12.56
CA ILE A 173 -4.75 16.32 11.50
C ILE A 173 -5.76 15.28 11.98
N ILE A 174 -6.88 15.21 11.28
CA ILE A 174 -7.92 14.19 11.45
C ILE A 174 -8.06 13.48 10.11
N ILE A 175 -8.06 12.15 10.13
CA ILE A 175 -8.22 11.31 8.94
C ILE A 175 -9.43 10.40 9.13
N ASP A 176 -10.43 10.60 8.29
CA ASP A 176 -11.63 9.79 8.22
C ASP A 176 -11.58 8.96 6.93
N ALA A 177 -11.43 7.64 7.05
CA ALA A 177 -11.13 6.76 5.94
C ALA A 177 -12.18 5.65 5.78
N LYS A 178 -12.54 5.35 4.55
CA LYS A 178 -13.49 4.30 4.15
C LYS A 178 -12.75 3.26 3.33
N SER A 179 -13.00 1.97 3.57
CA SER A 179 -12.40 0.86 2.81
C SER A 179 -13.42 -0.19 2.44
N GLY A 180 -13.26 -0.73 1.24
CA GLY A 180 -13.92 -1.96 0.84
C GLY A 180 -13.42 -3.19 1.63
N THR A 181 -14.19 -4.25 1.58
CA THR A 181 -14.04 -5.47 2.42
C THR A 181 -12.80 -6.29 2.08
N SER A 182 -12.29 -6.21 0.85
CA SER A 182 -11.10 -6.97 0.43
C SER A 182 -9.83 -6.61 1.21
N GLY A 183 -9.79 -5.40 1.84
CA GLY A 183 -8.70 -4.99 2.71
C GLY A 183 -8.52 -5.85 3.96
N ALA A 184 -9.54 -6.60 4.36
CA ALA A 184 -9.47 -7.55 5.47
C ALA A 184 -8.82 -8.90 5.10
N GLY A 185 -8.50 -9.11 3.82
CA GLY A 185 -7.94 -10.35 3.29
C GLY A 185 -8.98 -11.44 3.03
N ARG A 186 -8.53 -12.58 2.48
CA ARG A 186 -9.38 -13.69 2.03
C ARG A 186 -9.91 -14.56 3.17
N GLY A 187 -9.28 -14.54 4.34
CA GLY A 187 -9.67 -15.36 5.47
C GLY A 187 -11.10 -15.05 5.96
N ALA A 188 -11.95 -16.07 6.03
CA ALA A 188 -13.33 -15.93 6.50
C ALA A 188 -13.34 -15.55 7.99
N LYS A 189 -13.95 -14.40 8.29
CA LYS A 189 -14.22 -13.91 9.65
C LYS A 189 -15.63 -13.38 9.70
N VAL A 190 -16.34 -13.62 10.78
CA VAL A 190 -17.75 -13.20 10.93
C VAL A 190 -17.97 -11.73 10.50
N PRO A 191 -17.16 -10.74 10.96
CA PRO A 191 -17.40 -9.34 10.60
C PRO A 191 -17.24 -9.01 9.10
N ASN A 192 -16.70 -9.94 8.30
CA ASN A 192 -16.44 -9.77 6.85
C ASN A 192 -17.35 -10.66 5.98
N LEU A 193 -18.28 -11.41 6.57
CA LEU A 193 -19.23 -12.21 5.80
C LEU A 193 -20.24 -11.31 5.08
N TYR A 194 -20.75 -11.77 3.95
CA TYR A 194 -21.63 -10.98 3.09
C TYR A 194 -22.82 -10.37 3.86
N CYS A 195 -23.55 -11.17 4.65
CA CYS A 195 -24.70 -10.70 5.43
C CYS A 195 -24.34 -9.74 6.58
N GLU A 196 -23.05 -9.67 6.97
CA GLU A 196 -22.57 -8.77 8.02
C GLU A 196 -22.11 -7.41 7.47
N VAL A 197 -21.76 -7.35 6.18
CA VAL A 197 -21.24 -6.14 5.55
C VAL A 197 -22.18 -5.52 4.53
N ASN A 198 -23.05 -6.33 3.90
CA ASN A 198 -23.97 -5.82 2.90
C ASN A 198 -24.96 -4.82 3.53
N GLU A 199 -25.21 -3.69 2.84
CA GLU A 199 -26.13 -2.62 3.30
C GLU A 199 -25.77 -2.02 4.67
N SER A 200 -24.50 -2.14 5.10
CA SER A 200 -24.03 -1.64 6.40
C SER A 200 -22.71 -0.89 6.28
N ILE A 201 -22.59 0.22 6.98
CA ILE A 201 -21.34 0.97 7.16
C ILE A 201 -21.03 1.01 8.64
N LYS A 202 -19.80 0.64 9.03
CA LYS A 202 -19.39 0.65 10.43
C LYS A 202 -17.97 1.17 10.61
N ALA A 203 -17.75 1.94 11.67
CA ALA A 203 -16.40 2.25 12.13
C ALA A 203 -15.76 1.00 12.76
N TYR A 204 -14.45 0.84 12.57
CA TYR A 204 -13.68 -0.23 13.22
C TYR A 204 -12.27 0.24 13.57
N GLY A 205 -11.63 -0.42 14.51
CA GLY A 205 -10.27 -0.06 14.92
C GLY A 205 -10.13 1.39 15.41
N VAL A 206 -11.20 1.99 15.95
CA VAL A 206 -11.19 3.39 16.39
C VAL A 206 -10.14 3.58 17.46
N ALA A 207 -9.22 4.53 17.26
CA ALA A 207 -8.05 4.82 18.08
C ALA A 207 -7.08 3.64 18.29
N THR A 208 -7.28 2.50 17.60
CA THR A 208 -6.47 1.28 17.75
C THR A 208 -6.06 0.63 16.44
N HIS A 209 -6.34 1.27 15.32
CA HIS A 209 -6.02 0.73 14.00
C HIS A 209 -4.51 0.66 13.78
N ARG A 210 -4.00 -0.50 13.37
CA ARG A 210 -2.56 -0.78 13.22
C ARG A 210 -1.82 0.08 12.19
N HIS A 211 -2.51 0.75 11.28
CA HIS A 211 -1.91 1.71 10.37
C HIS A 211 -1.69 3.10 10.99
N THR A 212 -2.21 3.38 12.18
CA THR A 212 -2.02 4.69 12.83
C THR A 212 -0.54 5.05 12.98
N PRO A 213 0.31 4.21 13.63
CA PRO A 213 1.72 4.57 13.82
C PRO A 213 2.50 4.67 12.51
N GLU A 214 2.11 3.92 11.47
CA GLU A 214 2.73 4.02 10.14
C GLU A 214 2.44 5.37 9.49
N ILE A 215 1.19 5.86 9.56
CA ILE A 215 0.82 7.18 9.03
C ILE A 215 1.53 8.29 9.83
N GLU A 216 1.53 8.20 11.16
CA GLU A 216 2.20 9.16 12.05
C GLU A 216 3.69 9.28 11.73
N ASP A 217 4.39 8.16 11.56
CA ASP A 217 5.80 8.15 11.21
C ASP A 217 6.06 8.79 9.85
N GLN A 218 5.28 8.44 8.81
CA GLN A 218 5.47 9.01 7.47
C GLN A 218 5.17 10.51 7.42
N LEU A 219 4.15 10.96 8.10
CA LEU A 219 3.86 12.39 8.22
C LEU A 219 4.91 13.12 9.08
N GLY A 220 5.40 12.47 10.14
CA GLY A 220 6.49 12.98 10.97
C GLY A 220 7.78 13.20 10.18
N TYR A 221 8.16 12.24 9.33
CA TYR A 221 9.32 12.38 8.44
C TYR A 221 9.13 13.52 7.41
N ALA A 222 7.90 13.76 6.97
CA ALA A 222 7.60 14.85 6.04
C ALA A 222 7.86 16.22 6.65
N CYS A 223 7.48 16.46 7.92
CA CYS A 223 7.60 17.77 8.59
C CYS A 223 8.76 17.87 9.60
N GLY A 224 9.48 16.76 9.87
CA GLY A 224 10.64 16.75 10.76
C GLY A 224 10.30 16.86 12.25
N GLN A 225 9.08 16.50 12.64
CA GLN A 225 8.63 16.46 14.04
C GLN A 225 7.65 15.31 14.29
N GLU A 226 7.42 14.96 15.55
CA GLU A 226 6.40 13.97 15.90
C GLU A 226 5.01 14.46 15.49
N VAL A 227 4.22 13.56 14.89
CA VAL A 227 2.84 13.81 14.49
C VAL A 227 1.94 12.78 15.16
N LEU A 228 0.88 13.25 15.82
CA LEU A 228 -0.18 12.41 16.35
C LEU A 228 -1.48 12.73 15.64
N ILE A 229 -2.20 11.72 15.17
CA ILE A 229 -3.41 11.90 14.38
C ILE A 229 -4.64 11.26 15.03
N ASN A 230 -5.81 11.82 14.76
CA ASN A 230 -7.05 11.10 14.91
C ASN A 230 -7.33 10.33 13.60
N PHE A 231 -7.22 9.01 13.65
CA PHE A 231 -7.46 8.14 12.51
C PHE A 231 -8.65 7.22 12.76
N THR A 232 -9.71 7.40 11.99
CA THR A 232 -10.93 6.59 12.07
C THR A 232 -11.18 5.90 10.74
N THR A 233 -11.27 4.57 10.79
CA THR A 233 -11.54 3.72 9.62
C THR A 233 -12.97 3.23 9.62
N HIS A 234 -13.55 3.12 8.41
CA HIS A 234 -14.89 2.58 8.19
C HIS A 234 -14.85 1.46 7.17
N LEU A 235 -15.53 0.38 7.45
CA LEU A 235 -15.81 -0.68 6.48
C LEU A 235 -17.09 -0.33 5.75
N VAL A 236 -17.03 -0.31 4.42
CA VAL A 236 -18.19 0.00 3.56
C VAL A 236 -18.54 -1.20 2.68
N PRO A 237 -19.82 -1.34 2.26
CA PRO A 237 -20.30 -2.51 1.50
C PRO A 237 -19.89 -2.45 0.03
N MET A 238 -18.59 -2.44 -0.23
CA MET A 238 -17.99 -2.56 -1.55
C MET A 238 -16.80 -3.52 -1.49
N ASN A 239 -16.41 -4.11 -2.60
CA ASN A 239 -15.29 -5.04 -2.63
C ASN A 239 -13.95 -4.30 -2.51
N ARG A 240 -13.69 -3.31 -3.36
CA ARG A 240 -12.42 -2.61 -3.51
C ARG A 240 -12.59 -1.11 -3.29
N GLY A 241 -11.49 -0.45 -3.02
CA GLY A 241 -11.35 0.99 -2.93
C GLY A 241 -11.13 1.49 -1.51
N ILE A 242 -10.35 2.56 -1.41
CA ILE A 242 -10.21 3.40 -0.22
C ILE A 242 -10.56 4.83 -0.62
N LEU A 243 -11.35 5.49 0.20
CA LEU A 243 -11.59 6.92 0.17
C LEU A 243 -11.12 7.52 1.49
N VAL A 244 -10.19 8.46 1.43
CA VAL A 244 -9.72 9.24 2.57
C VAL A 244 -10.33 10.64 2.49
N THR A 245 -10.80 11.15 3.62
CA THR A 245 -11.09 12.57 3.83
C THR A 245 -10.33 13.02 5.07
N ALA A 246 -9.32 13.86 4.86
CA ALA A 246 -8.51 14.38 5.96
C ALA A 246 -8.77 15.86 6.17
N TYR A 247 -8.65 16.29 7.41
CA TYR A 247 -8.88 17.68 7.83
C TYR A 247 -7.68 18.18 8.62
N ALA A 248 -7.26 19.42 8.38
CA ALA A 248 -6.27 20.08 9.20
C ALA A 248 -6.53 21.59 9.26
N SER A 249 -6.10 22.24 10.33
CA SER A 249 -6.08 23.69 10.42
C SER A 249 -4.97 24.26 9.54
N LEU A 250 -5.26 25.33 8.83
CA LEU A 250 -4.24 26.08 8.09
C LEU A 250 -3.36 26.88 9.07
N THR A 251 -2.06 26.94 8.80
CA THR A 251 -1.10 27.72 9.59
C THR A 251 -1.24 29.23 9.35
N ARG A 252 -1.81 29.61 8.20
CA ARG A 252 -2.10 30.97 7.77
C ARG A 252 -3.21 30.98 6.75
N ASP A 253 -3.72 32.14 6.41
CA ASP A 253 -4.61 32.26 5.26
C ASP A 253 -3.83 31.94 3.96
N VAL A 254 -4.40 31.09 3.13
CA VAL A 254 -3.82 30.64 1.85
C VAL A 254 -4.87 30.71 0.74
N THR A 255 -4.39 30.89 -0.49
CA THR A 255 -5.25 30.83 -1.68
C THR A 255 -5.36 29.40 -2.23
N TYR A 256 -6.33 29.18 -3.11
CA TYR A 256 -6.43 27.91 -3.86
C TYR A 256 -5.15 27.65 -4.67
N GLU A 257 -4.61 28.67 -5.29
CA GLU A 257 -3.43 28.60 -6.15
C GLU A 257 -2.17 28.21 -5.37
N GLU A 258 -2.01 28.71 -4.14
CA GLU A 258 -0.89 28.31 -3.26
C GLU A 258 -0.97 26.82 -2.88
N VAL A 259 -2.17 26.35 -2.50
CA VAL A 259 -2.38 24.93 -2.16
C VAL A 259 -2.19 24.05 -3.41
N LYS A 260 -2.74 24.46 -4.56
CA LYS A 260 -2.54 23.75 -5.82
C LYS A 260 -1.07 23.65 -6.22
N ALA A 261 -0.32 24.76 -6.06
CA ALA A 261 1.10 24.77 -6.33
C ALA A 261 1.90 23.83 -5.43
N ALA A 262 1.48 23.65 -4.16
CA ALA A 262 2.08 22.66 -3.28
C ALA A 262 1.88 21.23 -3.80
N TYR A 263 0.66 20.87 -4.25
CA TYR A 263 0.42 19.56 -4.88
C TYR A 263 1.22 19.40 -6.18
N ASP A 264 1.22 20.41 -7.06
CA ASP A 264 1.93 20.36 -8.34
C ASP A 264 3.44 20.22 -8.17
N LYS A 265 4.01 20.83 -7.13
CA LYS A 265 5.44 20.72 -6.83
C LYS A 265 5.89 19.28 -6.65
N TYR A 266 5.05 18.44 -6.03
CA TYR A 266 5.39 17.05 -5.73
C TYR A 266 4.82 16.07 -6.74
N TYR A 267 3.70 16.38 -7.42
CA TYR A 267 2.93 15.37 -8.16
C TYR A 267 2.76 15.64 -9.65
N LYS A 268 3.16 16.80 -10.18
CA LYS A 268 2.98 17.12 -11.63
C LYS A 268 3.66 16.12 -12.56
N ASP A 269 4.78 15.53 -12.11
CA ASP A 269 5.58 14.59 -12.89
C ASP A 269 5.35 13.12 -12.44
N GLU A 270 4.46 12.88 -11.47
CA GLU A 270 4.13 11.56 -10.96
C GLU A 270 3.05 10.89 -11.81
N PHE A 271 3.43 9.80 -12.52
CA PHE A 271 2.53 9.13 -13.44
C PHE A 271 1.24 8.61 -12.76
N PHE A 272 1.35 8.11 -11.53
CA PHE A 272 0.24 7.49 -10.83
C PHE A 272 -0.56 8.44 -9.93
N VAL A 273 -0.09 9.64 -9.65
CA VAL A 273 -0.81 10.60 -8.80
C VAL A 273 -1.51 11.64 -9.66
N ARG A 274 -2.84 11.65 -9.63
CA ARG A 274 -3.67 12.58 -10.37
C ARG A 274 -4.23 13.65 -9.43
N VAL A 275 -3.71 14.86 -9.52
CA VAL A 275 -4.29 16.03 -8.85
C VAL A 275 -5.47 16.50 -9.68
N LEU A 276 -6.69 16.22 -9.21
CA LEU A 276 -7.91 16.45 -9.97
C LEU A 276 -8.18 17.95 -10.18
N ASN A 277 -9.00 18.26 -11.18
CA ASN A 277 -9.44 19.63 -11.45
C ASN A 277 -10.21 20.21 -10.25
N LYS A 278 -10.20 21.53 -10.14
CA LYS A 278 -10.92 22.27 -9.08
C LYS A 278 -12.37 21.77 -8.97
N ASP A 279 -12.81 21.56 -7.73
CA ASP A 279 -14.17 21.10 -7.37
C ASP A 279 -14.53 19.65 -7.77
N VAL A 280 -13.61 18.87 -8.33
CA VAL A 280 -13.80 17.44 -8.60
C VAL A 280 -13.36 16.63 -7.40
N CYS A 281 -14.27 15.86 -6.79
CA CYS A 281 -13.93 14.99 -5.66
C CYS A 281 -13.44 13.62 -6.13
N PRO A 282 -12.37 13.05 -5.50
CA PRO A 282 -11.96 11.68 -5.74
C PRO A 282 -13.08 10.67 -5.48
N GLN A 283 -13.13 9.62 -6.30
CA GLN A 283 -14.10 8.52 -6.17
C GLN A 283 -13.39 7.18 -6.35
N THR A 284 -13.72 6.19 -5.54
CA THR A 284 -13.12 4.85 -5.59
C THR A 284 -13.32 4.18 -6.96
N ARG A 285 -14.47 4.39 -7.61
CA ARG A 285 -14.77 3.89 -8.95
C ARG A 285 -13.74 4.32 -10.00
N ASN A 286 -13.23 5.56 -9.89
CA ASN A 286 -12.33 6.13 -10.90
C ASN A 286 -10.89 5.63 -10.80
N VAL A 287 -10.58 4.80 -9.81
CA VAL A 287 -9.25 4.21 -9.56
C VAL A 287 -9.28 2.68 -9.48
N GLU A 288 -10.45 2.07 -9.48
CA GLU A 288 -10.62 0.62 -9.32
C GLU A 288 -9.88 -0.19 -10.39
N GLY A 289 -9.13 -1.20 -9.96
CA GLY A 289 -8.34 -2.09 -10.81
C GLY A 289 -7.05 -1.49 -11.34
N SER A 290 -6.71 -0.25 -10.96
CA SER A 290 -5.55 0.50 -11.44
C SER A 290 -4.59 0.95 -10.33
N ASN A 291 -3.37 1.33 -10.72
CA ASN A 291 -2.37 1.87 -9.79
C ASN A 291 -2.48 3.40 -9.60
N PHE A 292 -3.55 4.02 -10.07
CA PHE A 292 -3.75 5.47 -9.90
C PHE A 292 -4.19 5.84 -8.49
N VAL A 293 -3.76 7.05 -8.09
CA VAL A 293 -4.23 7.77 -6.91
C VAL A 293 -4.87 9.07 -7.37
N ASP A 294 -6.12 9.28 -7.05
CA ASP A 294 -6.78 10.57 -7.22
C ASP A 294 -6.69 11.37 -5.93
N VAL A 295 -6.17 12.58 -6.00
CA VAL A 295 -6.12 13.51 -4.86
C VAL A 295 -6.75 14.85 -5.22
N ASN A 296 -7.35 15.49 -4.23
CA ASN A 296 -7.82 16.87 -4.34
C ASN A 296 -7.97 17.51 -2.95
N PHE A 297 -8.26 18.78 -2.92
CA PHE A 297 -8.45 19.54 -1.69
C PHE A 297 -9.56 20.59 -1.81
N LYS A 298 -10.07 21.02 -0.66
CA LYS A 298 -10.97 22.16 -0.54
C LYS A 298 -10.58 22.99 0.68
N ILE A 299 -10.46 24.30 0.52
CA ILE A 299 -10.30 25.22 1.64
C ILE A 299 -11.69 25.62 2.12
N ASP A 300 -11.97 25.48 3.42
CA ASP A 300 -13.16 26.06 4.07
C ASP A 300 -12.77 27.34 4.82
N PRO A 301 -13.06 28.52 4.24
CA PRO A 301 -12.64 29.78 4.83
C PRO A 301 -13.38 30.09 6.15
N ARG A 302 -14.56 29.47 6.39
CA ARG A 302 -15.35 29.68 7.60
C ARG A 302 -14.69 29.04 8.81
N THR A 303 -14.06 27.87 8.61
CA THR A 303 -13.41 27.10 9.69
C THR A 303 -11.90 27.28 9.71
N LYS A 304 -11.32 27.95 8.70
CA LYS A 304 -9.87 28.06 8.46
C LYS A 304 -9.19 26.69 8.36
N ARG A 305 -9.88 25.72 7.78
CA ARG A 305 -9.39 24.36 7.56
C ARG A 305 -9.27 24.03 6.09
N VAL A 306 -8.34 23.14 5.79
CA VAL A 306 -8.29 22.46 4.51
C VAL A 306 -8.82 21.04 4.67
N ILE A 307 -9.59 20.62 3.68
CA ILE A 307 -10.10 19.24 3.53
C ILE A 307 -9.30 18.64 2.40
N MET A 308 -8.52 17.60 2.70
CA MET A 308 -7.70 16.87 1.75
C MET A 308 -8.38 15.52 1.47
N MET A 309 -8.49 15.16 0.20
CA MET A 309 -9.22 13.97 -0.21
C MET A 309 -8.34 13.09 -1.09
N GLY A 310 -8.46 11.77 -0.93
CA GLY A 310 -7.76 10.81 -1.78
C GLY A 310 -8.57 9.55 -2.02
N ALA A 311 -8.38 8.96 -3.19
CA ALA A 311 -8.96 7.66 -3.54
C ALA A 311 -7.93 6.75 -4.21
N ILE A 312 -7.92 5.47 -3.84
CA ILE A 312 -7.09 4.42 -4.44
C ILE A 312 -7.86 3.10 -4.54
N ASP A 313 -7.40 2.19 -5.39
CA ASP A 313 -7.71 0.75 -5.23
C ASP A 313 -6.83 0.18 -4.11
N ASN A 314 -7.45 -0.35 -3.05
CA ASN A 314 -6.73 -0.85 -1.87
C ASN A 314 -5.87 -2.09 -2.14
N LEU A 315 -6.16 -2.87 -3.18
CA LEU A 315 -5.38 -4.05 -3.57
C LEU A 315 -4.30 -3.72 -4.61
N VAL A 316 -4.51 -2.71 -5.44
CA VAL A 316 -3.53 -2.29 -6.46
C VAL A 316 -2.58 -1.26 -5.87
N LYS A 317 -2.88 0.04 -5.93
CA LYS A 317 -1.99 1.08 -5.37
C LYS A 317 -1.79 0.92 -3.86
N GLY A 318 -2.80 0.42 -3.16
CA GLY A 318 -2.72 0.18 -1.73
C GLY A 318 -1.90 -1.04 -1.32
N ALA A 319 -1.51 -1.92 -2.27
CA ALA A 319 -0.79 -3.16 -1.97
C ALA A 319 0.05 -3.67 -3.14
N ALA A 320 -0.54 -4.48 -4.03
CA ALA A 320 0.17 -5.20 -5.08
C ALA A 320 0.77 -4.29 -6.16
N GLY A 321 0.03 -3.29 -6.60
CA GLY A 321 0.52 -2.35 -7.61
C GLY A 321 1.69 -1.50 -7.11
N GLN A 322 1.63 -1.05 -5.84
CA GLN A 322 2.74 -0.39 -5.19
C GLN A 322 3.96 -1.31 -5.08
N ALA A 323 3.76 -2.60 -4.79
CA ALA A 323 4.85 -3.57 -4.74
C ALA A 323 5.50 -3.81 -6.12
N VAL A 324 4.71 -3.90 -7.19
CA VAL A 324 5.22 -4.00 -8.57
C VAL A 324 5.92 -2.71 -8.99
N GLN A 325 5.41 -1.54 -8.62
CA GLN A 325 6.05 -0.24 -8.85
C GLN A 325 7.42 -0.16 -8.14
N ASN A 326 7.51 -0.65 -6.90
CA ASN A 326 8.79 -0.79 -6.19
C ASN A 326 9.76 -1.72 -6.93
N MET A 327 9.29 -2.90 -7.36
CA MET A 327 10.09 -3.83 -8.15
C MET A 327 10.63 -3.15 -9.42
N ASN A 328 9.81 -2.40 -10.14
CA ASN A 328 10.23 -1.71 -11.35
C ASN A 328 11.41 -0.76 -11.07
N LEU A 329 11.32 0.04 -10.02
CA LEU A 329 12.41 0.93 -9.59
C LEU A 329 13.66 0.16 -9.18
N MET A 330 13.52 -0.92 -8.40
CA MET A 330 14.64 -1.73 -7.92
C MET A 330 15.44 -2.40 -9.05
N PHE A 331 14.79 -2.70 -10.18
CA PHE A 331 15.41 -3.37 -11.34
C PHE A 331 15.66 -2.42 -12.52
N GLY A 332 15.35 -1.12 -12.38
CA GLY A 332 15.61 -0.12 -13.41
C GLY A 332 14.67 -0.20 -14.62
N PHE A 333 13.48 -0.76 -14.44
CA PHE A 333 12.41 -0.70 -15.44
C PHE A 333 11.69 0.65 -15.39
N ASP A 334 10.90 0.94 -16.45
CA ASP A 334 9.95 2.05 -16.39
C ASP A 334 8.98 1.82 -15.22
N GLU A 335 8.80 2.82 -14.38
CA GLU A 335 8.03 2.73 -13.13
C GLU A 335 6.59 2.23 -13.35
N ASN A 336 6.03 2.52 -14.51
CA ASN A 336 4.67 2.14 -14.89
C ASN A 336 4.58 0.83 -15.73
N GLU A 337 5.70 0.12 -15.92
CA GLU A 337 5.66 -1.13 -16.69
C GLU A 337 4.80 -2.18 -15.99
N GLY A 338 3.91 -2.83 -16.74
CA GLY A 338 2.93 -3.78 -16.19
C GLY A 338 1.79 -3.15 -15.37
N LEU A 339 1.77 -1.79 -15.21
CA LEU A 339 0.82 -1.08 -14.33
C LEU A 339 -0.05 -0.04 -15.07
N LYS A 340 -0.12 -0.11 -16.40
CA LYS A 340 -0.87 0.87 -17.23
C LYS A 340 -2.36 0.54 -17.38
N GLN A 341 -2.92 -0.27 -16.48
CA GLN A 341 -4.34 -0.59 -16.52
C GLN A 341 -5.19 0.67 -16.34
N ILE A 342 -6.16 0.85 -17.23
CA ILE A 342 -7.16 1.90 -17.10
C ILE A 342 -8.18 1.46 -16.05
N PRO A 343 -8.61 2.34 -15.13
CA PRO A 343 -9.66 2.01 -14.18
C PRO A 343 -10.93 1.48 -14.84
N MET A 344 -11.51 0.46 -14.23
CA MET A 344 -12.79 -0.06 -14.69
C MET A 344 -13.93 0.89 -14.28
N CYS A 345 -14.80 1.23 -15.23
CA CYS A 345 -16.00 2.00 -14.95
C CYS A 345 -17.10 1.60 -15.93
N PRO A 346 -18.27 1.22 -15.49
CA PRO A 346 -18.80 0.94 -14.16
C PRO A 346 -18.25 -0.30 -13.52
#